data_14e492ef8036f5b87c52c09db100c0ff
#
_entry.id   14e492ef8036f5b87c52c09db100c0ff
#
_cell.length_a   1.000
_cell.length_b   1.000
_cell.length_c   1.000
_cell.angle_alpha   90.00
_cell.angle_beta   90.00
_cell.angle_gamma   90.00
#
_symmetry.space_group_name_H-M   'P 1'
#
loop_
_entity.id
_entity.type
_entity.pdbx_description
1 polymer ?
#
loop_
_entity_poly.entity_id
_entity_poly.type
_entity_poly.pdbx_seq_one_letter_code
_entity_poly.pdbx_strand_id
1 'polypeptide(L)'
;MKINFEKYPDRLAPAIVQDAATGKVLMLGYMNEEAFEKTRSENRGTFFSRSKQRLWTKGETSGNFLDVADILADCDSDAILIKARPHGAVCHMGSDTCFGETNRLGISILEKLESTIA
;
A
#
# COMPACT_ATOMS: atom_id res chain seq x y z
N MET A 1 6.66 3.67 17.90
CA MET A 1 7.23 3.49 16.55
C MET A 1 7.38 4.84 15.87
N LYS A 2 8.52 5.07 15.28
CA LYS A 2 8.82 6.34 14.61
C LYS A 2 9.38 6.06 13.23
N ILE A 3 8.79 6.68 12.20
CA ILE A 3 9.25 6.53 10.82
C ILE A 3 10.20 7.66 10.46
N ASN A 4 11.31 7.31 9.79
CA ASN A 4 12.32 8.28 9.36
C ASN A 4 11.94 8.88 8.00
N PHE A 5 11.03 9.84 7.99
CA PHE A 5 10.63 10.53 6.76
C PHE A 5 11.75 11.40 6.18
N GLU A 6 12.68 11.83 7.02
CA GLU A 6 13.78 12.70 6.59
C GLU A 6 14.78 12.01 5.67
N LYS A 7 14.80 10.68 5.66
CA LYS A 7 15.64 9.91 4.75
C LYS A 7 15.36 10.23 3.27
N TYR A 8 14.11 10.62 2.97
CA TYR A 8 13.68 10.87 1.59
C TYR A 8 13.68 12.37 1.30
N PRO A 9 14.21 12.80 0.11
CA PRO A 9 14.24 14.21 -0.24
C PRO A 9 12.88 14.90 -0.23
N ASP A 10 11.82 14.17 -0.61
CA ASP A 10 10.45 14.68 -0.62
C ASP A 10 9.68 14.34 0.66
N ARG A 11 10.34 13.72 1.64
CA ARG A 11 9.78 13.29 2.92
C ARG A 11 8.61 12.32 2.77
N LEU A 12 8.61 11.54 1.68
CA LEU A 12 7.57 10.54 1.42
C LEU A 12 8.15 9.14 1.60
N ALA A 13 7.65 8.43 2.60
CA ALA A 13 8.01 7.04 2.83
C ALA A 13 7.03 6.12 2.09
N PRO A 14 7.51 5.02 1.49
CA PRO A 14 6.63 4.05 0.86
C PRO A 14 5.80 3.31 1.91
N ALA A 15 4.54 3.08 1.59
CA ALA A 15 3.61 2.36 2.44
C ALA A 15 2.96 1.24 1.64
N ILE A 16 3.26 0.00 2.01
CA ILE A 16 2.67 -1.18 1.42
C ILE A 16 1.38 -1.48 2.19
N VAL A 17 0.29 -1.74 1.46
CA VAL A 17 -0.97 -2.15 2.08
C VAL A 17 -1.19 -3.62 1.78
N GLN A 18 -1.42 -4.39 2.84
CA GLN A 18 -1.62 -5.83 2.80
C GLN A 18 -2.96 -6.17 3.42
N ASP A 19 -3.70 -7.10 2.81
CA ASP A 19 -4.95 -7.58 3.38
C ASP A 19 -4.65 -8.33 4.69
N ALA A 20 -5.27 -7.88 5.78
CA ALA A 20 -5.03 -8.45 7.11
C ALA A 20 -5.53 -9.89 7.23
N ALA A 21 -6.52 -10.29 6.43
CA ALA A 21 -7.10 -11.62 6.47
C ALA A 21 -6.36 -12.62 5.58
N THR A 22 -5.94 -12.20 4.39
CA THR A 22 -5.40 -13.12 3.38
C THR A 22 -3.88 -13.02 3.20
N GLY A 23 -3.27 -11.91 3.64
CA GLY A 23 -1.86 -11.64 3.39
C GLY A 23 -1.58 -11.09 2.01
N LYS A 24 -2.61 -10.90 1.19
CA LYS A 24 -2.44 -10.41 -0.19
C LYS A 24 -1.98 -8.96 -0.19
N VAL A 25 -1.00 -8.64 -1.03
CA VAL A 25 -0.58 -7.25 -1.22
C VAL A 25 -1.63 -6.53 -2.05
N LEU A 26 -2.14 -5.40 -1.55
CA LEU A 26 -3.25 -4.70 -2.17
C LEU A 26 -2.81 -3.48 -2.97
N MET A 27 -1.91 -2.68 -2.44
CA MET A 27 -1.41 -1.49 -3.12
C MET A 27 -0.12 -1.00 -2.49
N LEU A 28 0.54 -0.06 -3.15
CA LEU A 28 1.62 0.72 -2.57
C LEU A 28 1.28 2.20 -2.76
N GLY A 29 1.39 2.95 -1.68
CA GLY A 29 1.25 4.41 -1.71
C GLY A 29 2.40 5.06 -0.99
N TYR A 30 2.33 6.37 -0.84
CA TYR A 30 3.33 7.14 -0.13
C TYR A 30 2.68 7.94 0.99
N MET A 31 3.41 8.10 2.09
CA MET A 31 2.95 8.88 3.23
C MET A 31 4.01 9.89 3.62
N ASN A 32 3.59 11.12 3.88
CA ASN A 32 4.40 12.04 4.66
C ASN A 32 4.00 11.86 6.14
N GLU A 33 4.62 12.60 7.03
CA GLU A 33 4.34 12.50 8.46
C GLU A 33 2.87 12.79 8.77
N GLU A 34 2.28 13.80 8.12
CA GLU A 34 0.88 14.15 8.31
C GLU A 34 -0.07 13.03 7.89
N ALA A 35 0.18 12.40 6.73
CA ALA A 35 -0.61 11.26 6.27
C ALA A 35 -0.51 10.08 7.24
N PHE A 36 0.68 9.82 7.74
CA PHE A 36 0.92 8.75 8.70
C PHE A 36 0.17 8.98 10.00
N GLU A 37 0.25 10.18 10.57
CA GLU A 37 -0.45 10.52 11.81
C GLU A 37 -1.98 10.46 11.62
N LYS A 38 -2.49 10.90 10.48
CA LYS A 38 -3.92 10.82 10.19
C LYS A 38 -4.37 9.37 10.08
N THR A 39 -3.57 8.51 9.44
CA THR A 39 -3.84 7.07 9.35
C THR A 39 -3.93 6.44 10.75
N ARG A 40 -3.00 6.78 11.63
CA ARG A 40 -2.98 6.27 13.00
C ARG A 40 -4.19 6.74 13.81
N SER A 41 -4.54 8.01 13.71
CA SER A 41 -5.61 8.60 14.53
C SER A 41 -7.00 8.19 14.05
N GLU A 42 -7.19 8.02 12.75
CA GLU A 42 -8.50 7.72 12.18
C GLU A 42 -8.69 6.23 11.83
N ASN A 43 -7.63 5.44 11.90
CA ASN A 43 -7.65 4.01 11.55
C ASN A 43 -8.11 3.74 10.11
N ARG A 44 -7.88 4.68 9.21
CA ARG A 44 -8.14 4.54 7.78
C ARG A 44 -6.92 4.96 6.98
N GLY A 45 -6.63 4.23 5.91
CA GLY A 45 -5.45 4.47 5.10
C GLY A 45 -5.50 5.83 4.41
N THR A 46 -4.61 6.73 4.80
CA THR A 46 -4.44 8.06 4.21
C THR A 46 -3.03 8.19 3.68
N PHE A 47 -2.91 8.69 2.46
CA PHE A 47 -1.65 8.78 1.73
C PHE A 47 -1.42 10.20 1.25
N PHE A 48 -0.23 10.46 0.72
CA PHE A 48 0.09 11.74 0.08
C PHE A 48 0.23 11.54 -1.42
N SER A 49 -0.50 12.32 -2.20
CA SER A 49 -0.43 12.28 -3.66
C SER A 49 0.67 13.22 -4.15
N ARG A 50 1.71 12.66 -4.78
CA ARG A 50 2.79 13.45 -5.38
C ARG A 50 2.28 14.35 -6.51
N SER A 51 1.41 13.81 -7.36
CA SER A 51 0.91 14.56 -8.52
C SER A 51 0.00 15.71 -8.13
N LYS A 52 -0.84 15.52 -7.11
CA LYS A 52 -1.79 16.53 -6.65
C LYS A 52 -1.31 17.35 -5.46
N GLN A 53 -0.18 16.97 -4.87
CA GLN A 53 0.41 17.64 -3.70
C GLN A 53 -0.58 17.82 -2.56
N ARG A 54 -1.33 16.76 -2.26
CA ARG A 54 -2.31 16.77 -1.15
C ARG A 54 -2.44 15.40 -0.51
N LEU A 55 -2.97 15.39 0.71
CA LEU A 55 -3.40 14.15 1.36
C LEU A 55 -4.66 13.62 0.67
N TRP A 56 -4.77 12.30 0.63
CA TRP A 56 -6.01 11.66 0.19
C TRP A 56 -6.24 10.39 1.02
N THR A 57 -7.47 10.21 1.47
CA THR A 57 -7.88 9.00 2.18
C THR A 57 -8.44 8.01 1.16
N LYS A 58 -7.88 6.81 1.13
CA LYS A 58 -8.35 5.77 0.22
C LYS A 58 -9.83 5.50 0.49
N GLY A 59 -10.64 5.62 -0.54
CA GLY A 59 -12.10 5.44 -0.42
C GLY A 59 -12.88 6.71 -0.20
N GLU A 60 -12.23 7.90 -0.13
CA GLU A 60 -12.94 9.16 0.11
C GLU A 60 -13.96 9.49 -0.96
N THR A 61 -13.78 8.96 -2.17
CA THR A 61 -14.72 9.15 -3.28
C THR A 61 -15.59 7.92 -3.50
N SER A 62 -14.99 6.72 -3.48
CA SER A 62 -15.67 5.46 -3.79
C SER A 62 -16.40 4.83 -2.62
N GLY A 63 -16.04 5.19 -1.38
CA GLY A 63 -16.51 4.52 -0.18
C GLY A 63 -15.74 3.24 0.14
N ASN A 64 -14.79 2.85 -0.68
CA ASN A 64 -13.99 1.63 -0.48
C ASN A 64 -12.78 1.94 0.41
N PHE A 65 -13.04 2.23 1.67
CA PHE A 65 -12.03 2.56 2.66
C PHE A 65 -11.15 1.36 3.00
N LEU A 66 -9.99 1.64 3.58
CA LEU A 66 -9.09 0.65 4.14
C LEU A 66 -9.07 0.82 5.66
N ASP A 67 -9.74 -0.06 6.38
CA ASP A 67 -9.69 -0.04 7.84
C ASP A 67 -8.36 -0.64 8.30
N VAL A 68 -7.60 0.11 9.07
CA VAL A 68 -6.29 -0.30 9.53
C VAL A 68 -6.42 -1.27 10.70
N ALA A 69 -5.84 -2.45 10.55
CA ALA A 69 -5.77 -3.45 11.61
C ALA A 69 -4.43 -3.39 12.35
N ASP A 70 -3.34 -3.09 11.65
CA ASP A 70 -2.01 -3.01 12.24
C ASP A 70 -1.09 -2.18 11.36
N ILE A 71 -0.06 -1.60 11.96
CA ILE A 71 0.95 -0.81 11.26
C ILE A 71 2.32 -1.25 11.75
N LEU A 72 3.20 -1.61 10.82
CA LEU A 72 4.56 -2.01 11.13
C LEU A 72 5.55 -1.14 10.37
N ALA A 73 6.70 -0.91 10.98
CA ALA A 73 7.86 -0.32 10.30
C ALA A 73 8.80 -1.45 9.91
N ASP A 74 9.58 -1.24 8.86
CA ASP A 74 10.64 -2.19 8.53
C ASP A 74 11.84 -2.02 9.48
N CYS A 75 12.89 -2.83 9.29
CA CYS A 75 13.99 -2.93 10.25
C CYS A 75 14.76 -1.62 10.46
N ASP A 76 14.80 -0.74 9.47
CA ASP A 76 15.48 0.56 9.55
C ASP A 76 14.51 1.75 9.61
N SER A 77 13.22 1.48 9.81
CA SER A 77 12.17 2.49 10.03
C SER A 77 11.98 3.47 8.89
N ASP A 78 12.18 3.04 7.65
CA ASP A 78 12.01 3.90 6.48
C ASP A 78 10.94 3.41 5.49
N ALA A 79 10.26 2.31 5.80
CA ALA A 79 9.12 1.82 5.04
C ALA A 79 8.02 1.39 5.99
N ILE A 80 6.78 1.47 5.52
CA ILE A 80 5.59 1.22 6.34
C ILE A 80 4.82 0.05 5.75
N LEU A 81 4.36 -0.87 6.60
CA LEU A 81 3.44 -1.92 6.22
C LEU A 81 2.12 -1.70 6.95
N ILE A 82 1.06 -1.49 6.19
CA ILE A 82 -0.29 -1.31 6.72
C ILE A 82 -1.05 -2.61 6.48
N LYS A 83 -1.46 -3.28 7.57
CA LYS A 83 -2.37 -4.42 7.47
C LYS A 83 -3.78 -3.88 7.58
N ALA A 84 -4.60 -4.11 6.57
CA ALA A 84 -5.89 -3.47 6.44
C ALA A 84 -6.99 -4.46 6.09
N ARG A 85 -8.23 -4.05 6.40
CA ARG A 85 -9.46 -4.73 5.97
C ARG A 85 -10.14 -3.82 4.96
N PRO A 86 -10.08 -4.14 3.65
CA PRO A 86 -10.71 -3.28 2.65
C PRO A 86 -12.23 -3.41 2.67
N HIS A 87 -12.92 -2.29 2.45
CA HIS A 87 -14.38 -2.25 2.35
C HIS A 87 -14.88 -2.66 0.97
N GLY A 88 -14.01 -2.83 0.00
CA GLY A 88 -14.36 -3.19 -1.36
C GLY A 88 -13.13 -3.18 -2.24
N ALA A 89 -13.33 -3.01 -3.55
CA ALA A 89 -12.23 -2.99 -4.50
C ALA A 89 -11.20 -1.91 -4.17
N VAL A 90 -9.93 -2.29 -4.09
CA VAL A 90 -8.84 -1.38 -3.76
C VAL A 90 -8.39 -0.60 -4.99
N CYS A 91 -8.28 -1.28 -6.14
CA CYS A 91 -7.87 -0.63 -7.38
C CYS A 91 -9.03 0.17 -7.99
N HIS A 92 -8.73 1.38 -8.50
CA HIS A 92 -9.73 2.21 -9.17
C HIS A 92 -10.31 1.53 -10.43
N MET A 93 -9.63 0.51 -10.95
CA MET A 93 -10.11 -0.30 -12.07
C MET A 93 -11.11 -1.39 -11.65
N GLY A 94 -11.45 -1.46 -10.36
CA GLY A 94 -12.45 -2.39 -9.84
C GLY A 94 -11.93 -3.70 -9.29
N SER A 95 -10.63 -3.99 -9.40
CA SER A 95 -10.05 -5.21 -8.85
C SER A 95 -9.75 -5.05 -7.36
N ASP A 96 -9.66 -6.18 -6.65
CA ASP A 96 -9.39 -6.21 -5.21
C ASP A 96 -7.96 -5.75 -4.87
N THR A 97 -7.05 -5.80 -5.83
CA THR A 97 -5.66 -5.39 -5.67
C THR A 97 -5.18 -4.60 -6.89
N CYS A 98 -4.23 -3.69 -6.67
CA CYS A 98 -3.54 -3.01 -7.75
C CYS A 98 -2.54 -3.92 -8.48
N PHE A 99 -2.20 -5.06 -7.88
CA PHE A 99 -1.24 -6.04 -8.43
C PHE A 99 -1.97 -7.28 -8.95
N GLY A 100 -2.92 -7.08 -9.86
CA GLY A 100 -3.73 -8.18 -10.41
C GLY A 100 -2.98 -9.02 -11.43
N GLU A 101 -3.49 -10.22 -11.68
CA GLU A 101 -2.91 -11.15 -12.66
C GLU A 101 -2.84 -10.56 -14.07
N THR A 102 -3.77 -9.66 -14.41
CA THR A 102 -3.78 -9.00 -15.71
C THR A 102 -2.61 -8.02 -15.90
N ASN A 103 -1.89 -7.70 -14.81
CA ASN A 103 -0.73 -6.80 -14.84
C ASN A 103 0.60 -7.54 -14.88
N ARG A 104 0.59 -8.81 -15.21
CA ARG A 104 1.80 -9.63 -15.27
C ARG A 104 2.72 -9.14 -16.38
N LEU A 105 4.01 -8.99 -16.08
CA LEU A 105 5.02 -8.49 -17.00
C LEU A 105 5.75 -9.62 -17.75
N GLY A 106 5.04 -10.61 -18.26
CA GLY A 106 5.61 -11.70 -19.02
C GLY A 106 5.60 -13.02 -18.27
N ILE A 107 6.52 -13.94 -18.62
CA ILE A 107 6.58 -15.27 -18.02
C ILE A 107 7.18 -15.19 -16.62
N SER A 108 6.52 -15.79 -15.63
CA SER A 108 7.00 -15.83 -14.27
C SER A 108 8.31 -16.65 -14.16
N ILE A 109 9.08 -16.40 -13.10
CA ILE A 109 10.31 -17.14 -12.82
C ILE A 109 10.02 -18.65 -12.72
N LEU A 110 8.91 -19.03 -12.08
CA LEU A 110 8.51 -20.42 -11.94
C LEU A 110 8.26 -21.09 -13.29
N GLU A 111 7.49 -20.44 -14.18
CA GLU A 111 7.23 -20.95 -15.53
C GLU A 111 8.54 -21.10 -16.30
N LYS A 112 9.44 -20.15 -16.18
CA LYS A 112 10.73 -20.17 -16.85
C LYS A 112 11.59 -21.35 -16.38
N LEU A 113 11.61 -21.63 -15.08
CA LEU A 113 12.33 -22.75 -14.51
C LEU A 113 11.74 -24.08 -14.99
N GLU A 114 10.42 -24.22 -15.02
CA GLU A 114 9.73 -25.41 -15.50
C GLU A 114 10.06 -25.69 -16.97
N SER A 115 10.03 -24.67 -17.81
CA SER A 115 10.35 -24.83 -19.22
C SER A 115 11.82 -25.18 -19.46
N THR A 116 12.72 -24.79 -18.55
CA THR A 116 14.15 -25.12 -18.62
C THR A 116 14.41 -26.56 -18.25
N ILE A 117 13.65 -27.08 -17.26
CA ILE A 117 13.79 -28.45 -16.76
C ILE A 117 13.16 -29.45 -17.73
N ALA A 118 12.09 -29.07 -18.36
CA ALA A 118 11.40 -29.91 -19.34
C ALA A 118 12.22 -30.06 -20.62
#